data_73d955bad130e369100b7352a3a86e53
#
_entry.id   73d955bad130e369100b7352a3a86e53
#
_cell.length_a   1.000
_cell.length_b   1.000
_cell.length_c   1.000
_cell.angle_alpha   90.00
_cell.angle_beta   90.00
_cell.angle_gamma   90.00
#
_symmetry.space_group_name_H-M   'P 1'
#
loop_
_entity.id
_entity.type
_entity.pdbx_description
1 polymer ?
#
loop_
_entity_poly.entity_id
_entity_poly.type
_entity_poly.pdbx_seq_one_letter_code
_entity_poly.pdbx_strand_id
1 'polypeptide(L)'
;MNKTKKPADRLIFHVDVNSAFLSWESARRMKEGLPDLRDIPACIGGDPAKRTGIVVAKSIPAKKCGVQTGEPVAMALRKCPNMVIVPSDFDLYVKCSRAFKKICASYTPVMESFSIDEVFLDMTGTSLLYPDPIAAAHEIKDRISDELGFTVNVGISTNKLLAKMASDFEKPNKVHTLFPEEIPAKMWPLPVRELLFLGKASEKKLTEAGIRTIGDLAHAWETDIQTLIGNKNGHQLYQYARGIDDSPVKAQPDEVKGFSAETTFNEDIVSIEQVDPILLAQCDIVAARMRRKKKKCTSVSITFRTLDFRNRSHQTKLPNATDITDEIYRCAKQLFRESWKGEPLRLIGVSVTGLTEDDFEQLSLFEDPEKKEKSRKLDAALDAIRQKYGNDKVTRASILNGAQGIARKAKAQMKNDAEN
;
A
#
# COMPACT_ATOMS: atom_id res chain seq x y z
N MET A 1 26.03 -17.37 19.07
CA MET A 1 26.08 -18.19 17.83
C MET A 1 24.64 -18.55 17.47
N ASN A 2 23.97 -17.75 16.65
CA ASN A 2 22.66 -18.10 16.11
C ASN A 2 22.86 -19.17 15.03
N LYS A 3 22.52 -20.41 15.36
CA LYS A 3 22.40 -21.47 14.35
C LYS A 3 21.22 -21.06 13.45
N THR A 4 21.48 -20.65 12.21
CA THR A 4 20.47 -20.53 11.16
C THR A 4 19.78 -21.89 11.04
N LYS A 5 18.51 -21.96 11.47
CA LYS A 5 17.69 -23.18 11.33
C LYS A 5 17.61 -23.52 9.84
N LYS A 6 17.73 -24.81 9.51
CA LYS A 6 17.57 -25.30 8.12
C LYS A 6 16.16 -24.92 7.61
N PRO A 7 15.99 -24.60 6.33
CA PRO A 7 14.69 -24.25 5.75
C PRO A 7 13.54 -25.22 6.06
N ALA A 8 13.85 -26.51 6.21
CA ALA A 8 12.90 -27.58 6.54
C ALA A 8 12.27 -27.48 7.94
N ASP A 9 12.84 -26.69 8.86
CA ASP A 9 12.36 -26.57 10.24
C ASP A 9 11.46 -25.34 10.47
N ARG A 10 11.24 -24.52 9.43
CA ARG A 10 10.41 -23.32 9.54
C ARG A 10 8.93 -23.67 9.31
N LEU A 11 8.07 -22.98 10.06
CA LEU A 11 6.62 -23.05 9.88
C LEU A 11 6.07 -21.63 9.81
N ILE A 12 5.61 -21.24 8.62
CA ILE A 12 5.14 -19.88 8.34
C ILE A 12 3.65 -19.94 7.94
N PHE A 13 2.84 -19.11 8.60
CA PHE A 13 1.47 -18.88 8.19
C PHE A 13 1.37 -17.54 7.49
N HIS A 14 0.55 -17.47 6.44
CA HIS A 14 0.08 -16.22 5.84
C HIS A 14 -1.42 -16.12 6.04
N VAL A 15 -1.87 -15.04 6.70
CA VAL A 15 -3.29 -14.78 6.97
C VAL A 15 -3.73 -13.57 6.15
N ASP A 16 -4.77 -13.74 5.32
CA ASP A 16 -5.27 -12.77 4.36
C ASP A 16 -6.78 -12.57 4.52
N VAL A 17 -7.22 -11.34 4.73
CA VAL A 17 -8.63 -11.00 4.90
C VAL A 17 -9.36 -11.04 3.56
N ASN A 18 -10.41 -11.84 3.48
CA ASN A 18 -11.18 -12.00 2.25
C ASN A 18 -11.93 -10.71 1.87
N SER A 19 -11.58 -10.12 0.72
CA SER A 19 -12.18 -8.86 0.22
C SER A 19 -12.24 -7.76 1.29
N ALA A 20 -11.15 -7.51 1.97
CA ALA A 20 -11.00 -6.77 3.22
C ALA A 20 -11.94 -5.56 3.38
N PHE A 21 -11.82 -4.55 2.52
CA PHE A 21 -12.61 -3.31 2.68
C PHE A 21 -14.12 -3.55 2.58
N LEU A 22 -14.55 -4.44 1.68
CA LEU A 22 -15.96 -4.80 1.57
C LEU A 22 -16.43 -5.58 2.80
N SER A 23 -15.64 -6.55 3.26
CA SER A 23 -15.97 -7.39 4.41
C SER A 23 -16.01 -6.59 5.71
N TRP A 24 -15.10 -5.66 5.91
CA TRP A 24 -15.09 -4.76 7.07
C TRP A 24 -16.31 -3.84 7.08
N GLU A 25 -16.64 -3.26 5.93
CA GLU A 25 -17.86 -2.46 5.80
C GLU A 25 -19.13 -3.29 6.02
N SER A 26 -19.18 -4.53 5.49
CA SER A 26 -20.29 -5.45 5.71
C SER A 26 -20.46 -5.80 7.20
N ALA A 27 -19.37 -6.12 7.90
CA ALA A 27 -19.42 -6.43 9.33
C ALA A 27 -19.94 -5.25 10.17
N ARG A 28 -19.58 -4.01 9.82
CA ARG A 28 -20.14 -2.79 10.44
C ARG A 28 -21.64 -2.67 10.17
N ARG A 29 -22.03 -2.77 8.90
CA ARG A 29 -23.43 -2.62 8.45
C ARG A 29 -24.36 -3.64 9.09
N MET A 30 -23.92 -4.89 9.19
CA MET A 30 -24.69 -5.95 9.87
C MET A 30 -24.96 -5.61 11.35
N LYS A 31 -24.00 -5.02 12.05
CA LYS A 31 -24.19 -4.55 13.44
C LYS A 31 -25.21 -3.39 13.54
N GLU A 32 -25.39 -2.64 12.45
CA GLU A 32 -26.38 -1.56 12.33
C GLU A 32 -27.73 -2.05 11.76
N GLY A 33 -27.90 -3.37 11.53
CA GLY A 33 -29.13 -3.94 10.96
C GLY A 33 -29.31 -3.70 9.46
N LEU A 34 -28.25 -3.32 8.76
CA LEU A 34 -28.26 -3.08 7.31
C LEU A 34 -27.88 -4.36 6.53
N PRO A 35 -28.25 -4.48 5.25
CA PRO A 35 -27.91 -5.62 4.41
C PRO A 35 -26.42 -5.89 4.32
N ASP A 36 -26.05 -7.18 4.29
CA ASP A 36 -24.70 -7.60 4.05
C ASP A 36 -24.29 -7.34 2.58
N LEU A 37 -23.25 -6.57 2.38
CA LEU A 37 -22.76 -6.24 1.03
C LEU A 37 -22.13 -7.44 0.31
N ARG A 38 -21.76 -8.50 1.04
CA ARG A 38 -21.15 -9.72 0.48
C ARG A 38 -22.14 -10.52 -0.35
N ASP A 39 -23.44 -10.45 -0.01
CA ASP A 39 -24.52 -11.24 -0.61
C ASP A 39 -25.19 -10.57 -1.81
N ILE A 40 -24.95 -9.27 -2.00
CA ILE A 40 -25.55 -8.48 -3.07
C ILE A 40 -24.47 -7.91 -4.01
N PRO A 41 -24.81 -7.52 -5.25
CA PRO A 41 -23.87 -6.77 -6.09
C PRO A 41 -23.50 -5.45 -5.42
N ALA A 42 -22.25 -5.37 -4.91
CA ALA A 42 -21.78 -4.19 -4.19
C ALA A 42 -20.29 -3.95 -4.43
N CYS A 43 -19.86 -2.70 -4.30
CA CYS A 43 -18.45 -2.33 -4.28
C CYS A 43 -18.17 -1.22 -3.27
N ILE A 44 -16.95 -1.21 -2.78
CA ILE A 44 -16.35 -0.04 -2.14
C ILE A 44 -15.70 0.78 -3.24
N GLY A 45 -16.06 2.04 -3.34
CA GLY A 45 -15.55 2.88 -4.41
C GLY A 45 -15.82 4.36 -4.20
N GLY A 46 -15.20 5.17 -5.05
CA GLY A 46 -15.43 6.61 -5.05
C GLY A 46 -16.72 7.01 -5.76
N ASP A 47 -17.06 8.29 -5.67
CA ASP A 47 -18.19 8.89 -6.35
C ASP A 47 -18.10 8.71 -7.88
N PRO A 48 -19.09 8.08 -8.54
CA PRO A 48 -19.07 7.84 -9.99
C PRO A 48 -19.10 9.13 -10.82
N ALA A 49 -19.61 10.23 -10.26
CA ALA A 49 -19.59 11.55 -10.91
C ALA A 49 -18.20 12.20 -10.89
N LYS A 50 -17.30 11.70 -10.06
CA LYS A 50 -15.92 12.20 -9.97
C LYS A 50 -14.98 11.37 -10.80
N ARG A 51 -14.10 12.05 -11.53
CA ARG A 51 -13.05 11.46 -12.37
C ARG A 51 -12.13 10.46 -11.64
N THR A 52 -12.07 10.53 -10.31
CA THR A 52 -11.20 9.73 -9.45
C THR A 52 -11.91 8.54 -8.79
N GLY A 53 -13.19 8.31 -9.08
CA GLY A 53 -13.94 7.19 -8.54
C GLY A 53 -13.52 5.86 -9.16
N ILE A 54 -12.77 5.02 -8.41
CA ILE A 54 -12.41 3.65 -8.81
C ILE A 54 -13.04 2.64 -7.85
N VAL A 55 -13.21 1.40 -8.33
CA VAL A 55 -13.60 0.26 -7.51
C VAL A 55 -12.40 -0.18 -6.68
N VAL A 56 -12.48 -0.06 -5.36
CA VAL A 56 -11.42 -0.45 -4.41
C VAL A 56 -11.58 -1.92 -3.98
N ALA A 57 -12.82 -2.33 -3.70
CA ALA A 57 -13.17 -3.73 -3.40
C ALA A 57 -14.57 -4.03 -3.97
N LYS A 58 -14.87 -5.29 -4.19
CA LYS A 58 -16.14 -5.74 -4.74
C LYS A 58 -16.62 -7.05 -4.13
N SER A 59 -17.95 -7.24 -4.13
CA SER A 59 -18.57 -8.49 -3.72
C SER A 59 -18.40 -9.60 -4.79
N ILE A 60 -18.61 -10.85 -4.39
CA ILE A 60 -18.64 -11.99 -5.34
C ILE A 60 -19.77 -11.82 -6.37
N PRO A 61 -21.00 -11.40 -6.01
CA PRO A 61 -22.03 -11.08 -7.00
C PRO A 61 -21.60 -10.01 -8.01
N ALA A 62 -20.97 -8.91 -7.57
CA ALA A 62 -20.44 -7.89 -8.48
C ALA A 62 -19.30 -8.44 -9.39
N LYS A 63 -18.42 -9.29 -8.85
CA LYS A 63 -17.40 -9.99 -9.64
C LYS A 63 -18.01 -10.86 -10.75
N LYS A 64 -19.14 -11.55 -10.48
CA LYS A 64 -19.87 -12.35 -11.47
C LYS A 64 -20.46 -11.48 -12.61
N CYS A 65 -20.78 -10.22 -12.33
CA CYS A 65 -21.17 -9.24 -13.37
C CYS A 65 -19.98 -8.72 -14.19
N GLY A 66 -18.75 -9.16 -13.91
CA GLY A 66 -17.54 -8.73 -14.61
C GLY A 66 -16.90 -7.44 -14.07
N VAL A 67 -17.32 -6.97 -12.88
CA VAL A 67 -16.71 -5.81 -12.21
C VAL A 67 -15.28 -6.16 -11.78
N GLN A 68 -14.33 -5.24 -12.00
CA GLN A 68 -12.91 -5.42 -11.69
C GLN A 68 -12.43 -4.38 -10.67
N THR A 69 -11.55 -4.79 -9.76
CA THR A 69 -10.86 -3.86 -8.86
C THR A 69 -9.91 -2.96 -9.66
N GLY A 70 -9.89 -1.66 -9.33
CA GLY A 70 -9.09 -0.66 -10.02
C GLY A 70 -9.78 -0.03 -11.25
N GLU A 71 -10.92 -0.56 -11.73
CA GLU A 71 -11.65 0.07 -12.82
C GLU A 71 -12.46 1.29 -12.35
N PRO A 72 -12.75 2.26 -13.26
CA PRO A 72 -13.64 3.37 -12.93
C PRO A 72 -15.03 2.88 -12.50
N VAL A 73 -15.60 3.45 -11.44
CA VAL A 73 -16.94 3.08 -10.93
C VAL A 73 -18.01 3.27 -12.02
N ALA A 74 -17.88 4.29 -12.87
CA ALA A 74 -18.78 4.50 -14.00
C ALA A 74 -18.77 3.34 -15.01
N MET A 75 -17.62 2.68 -15.22
CA MET A 75 -17.52 1.49 -16.06
C MET A 75 -18.11 0.26 -15.37
N ALA A 76 -17.89 0.12 -14.07
CA ALA A 76 -18.47 -0.95 -13.27
C ALA A 76 -20.00 -0.90 -13.26
N LEU A 77 -20.61 0.30 -13.17
CA LEU A 77 -22.06 0.50 -13.26
C LEU A 77 -22.65 0.11 -14.63
N ARG A 78 -21.91 0.25 -15.73
CA ARG A 78 -22.36 -0.24 -17.04
C ARG A 78 -22.48 -1.76 -17.09
N LYS A 79 -21.60 -2.49 -16.34
CA LYS A 79 -21.64 -3.95 -16.25
C LYS A 79 -22.65 -4.45 -15.22
N CYS A 80 -22.88 -3.69 -14.18
CA CYS A 80 -23.76 -4.02 -13.06
C CYS A 80 -24.59 -2.78 -12.62
N PRO A 81 -25.66 -2.44 -13.34
CA PRO A 81 -26.42 -1.18 -13.13
C PRO A 81 -27.00 -1.02 -11.73
N ASN A 82 -27.39 -2.14 -11.09
CA ASN A 82 -28.01 -2.14 -9.76
C ASN A 82 -26.98 -2.34 -8.62
N MET A 83 -25.70 -2.13 -8.88
CA MET A 83 -24.65 -2.31 -7.89
C MET A 83 -24.70 -1.23 -6.82
N VAL A 84 -24.68 -1.67 -5.55
CA VAL A 84 -24.57 -0.76 -4.40
C VAL A 84 -23.15 -0.24 -4.30
N ILE A 85 -22.98 1.09 -4.27
CA ILE A 85 -21.68 1.73 -4.12
C ILE A 85 -21.59 2.31 -2.70
N VAL A 86 -20.54 1.95 -1.97
CA VAL A 86 -20.28 2.46 -0.63
C VAL A 86 -18.94 3.20 -0.63
N PRO A 87 -18.87 4.43 -0.11
CA PRO A 87 -17.62 5.18 0.01
C PRO A 87 -16.61 4.46 0.92
N SER A 88 -15.32 4.63 0.65
CA SER A 88 -14.26 4.11 1.51
C SER A 88 -14.24 4.80 2.87
N ASP A 89 -14.20 4.03 3.94
CA ASP A 89 -13.98 4.49 5.33
C ASP A 89 -12.64 3.92 5.85
N PHE A 90 -11.55 4.66 5.64
CA PHE A 90 -10.23 4.21 6.05
C PHE A 90 -10.04 4.17 7.57
N ASP A 91 -10.77 4.99 8.34
CA ASP A 91 -10.73 4.93 9.81
C ASP A 91 -11.28 3.57 10.31
N LEU A 92 -12.37 3.11 9.71
CA LEU A 92 -12.91 1.77 9.98
C LEU A 92 -11.91 0.69 9.59
N TYR A 93 -11.27 0.82 8.43
CA TYR A 93 -10.36 -0.20 7.91
C TYR A 93 -9.12 -0.36 8.79
N VAL A 94 -8.56 0.73 9.27
CA VAL A 94 -7.44 0.70 10.23
C VAL A 94 -7.85 0.04 11.54
N LYS A 95 -9.05 0.32 12.07
CA LYS A 95 -9.58 -0.34 13.29
C LYS A 95 -9.73 -1.85 13.10
N CYS A 96 -10.32 -2.28 11.98
CA CYS A 96 -10.48 -3.69 11.66
C CYS A 96 -9.14 -4.39 11.45
N SER A 97 -8.20 -3.74 10.74
CA SER A 97 -6.84 -4.22 10.57
C SER A 97 -6.13 -4.46 11.90
N ARG A 98 -6.21 -3.51 12.82
CA ARG A 98 -5.61 -3.66 14.16
C ARG A 98 -6.27 -4.78 14.95
N ALA A 99 -7.59 -4.94 14.85
CA ALA A 99 -8.32 -5.97 15.57
C ALA A 99 -7.89 -7.38 15.13
N PHE A 100 -7.85 -7.67 13.82
CA PHE A 100 -7.44 -8.99 13.34
C PHE A 100 -5.95 -9.26 13.61
N LYS A 101 -5.08 -8.26 13.45
CA LYS A 101 -3.65 -8.37 13.77
C LYS A 101 -3.42 -8.66 15.25
N LYS A 102 -4.24 -8.10 16.15
CA LYS A 102 -4.19 -8.41 17.58
C LYS A 102 -4.52 -9.87 17.86
N ILE A 103 -5.51 -10.45 17.17
CA ILE A 103 -5.82 -11.88 17.26
C ILE A 103 -4.62 -12.70 16.79
N CYS A 104 -4.09 -12.41 15.58
CA CYS A 104 -2.93 -13.11 15.04
C CYS A 104 -1.71 -13.06 15.95
N ALA A 105 -1.41 -11.90 16.53
CA ALA A 105 -0.28 -11.70 17.45
C ALA A 105 -0.39 -12.50 18.78
N SER A 106 -1.59 -13.03 19.12
CA SER A 106 -1.73 -13.90 20.30
C SER A 106 -1.20 -15.32 20.09
N TYR A 107 -0.91 -15.73 18.85
CA TYR A 107 -0.41 -17.06 18.53
C TYR A 107 1.11 -17.15 18.44
N THR A 108 1.77 -16.04 18.12
CA THR A 108 3.23 -15.96 18.01
C THR A 108 3.73 -14.54 18.24
N PRO A 109 4.89 -14.35 18.89
CA PRO A 109 5.50 -13.03 19.06
C PRO A 109 6.14 -12.50 17.76
N VAL A 110 6.33 -13.35 16.74
CA VAL A 110 7.00 -12.99 15.49
C VAL A 110 5.96 -12.88 14.38
N MET A 111 5.40 -11.69 14.25
CA MET A 111 4.40 -11.33 13.22
C MET A 111 4.92 -10.19 12.36
N GLU A 112 4.85 -10.34 11.05
CA GLU A 112 5.09 -9.28 10.08
C GLU A 112 3.78 -8.76 9.51
N SER A 113 3.55 -7.46 9.66
CA SER A 113 2.44 -6.78 8.99
C SER A 113 2.82 -6.52 7.52
N PHE A 114 2.35 -7.35 6.60
CA PHE A 114 2.70 -7.25 5.19
C PHE A 114 1.90 -6.15 4.47
N SER A 115 0.60 -6.07 4.80
CA SER A 115 -0.31 -5.02 4.31
C SER A 115 -1.32 -4.63 5.38
N ILE A 116 -2.34 -3.83 5.03
CA ILE A 116 -3.44 -3.50 5.93
C ILE A 116 -4.28 -4.74 6.29
N ASP A 117 -4.34 -5.72 5.40
CA ASP A 117 -5.21 -6.91 5.45
C ASP A 117 -4.46 -8.24 5.45
N GLU A 118 -3.12 -8.21 5.45
CA GLU A 118 -2.29 -9.41 5.40
C GLU A 118 -1.20 -9.41 6.47
N VAL A 119 -0.96 -10.59 7.05
CA VAL A 119 0.17 -10.80 7.98
C VAL A 119 0.87 -12.12 7.70
N PHE A 120 2.17 -12.16 7.99
CA PHE A 120 2.92 -13.41 8.14
C PHE A 120 3.15 -13.68 9.62
N LEU A 121 2.96 -14.93 10.03
CA LEU A 121 3.22 -15.42 11.37
C LEU A 121 4.35 -16.45 11.30
N ASP A 122 5.40 -16.27 12.07
CA ASP A 122 6.41 -17.33 12.26
C ASP A 122 5.97 -18.20 13.41
N MET A 123 5.42 -19.37 13.08
CA MET A 123 4.95 -20.38 14.03
C MET A 123 6.05 -21.39 14.37
N THR A 124 7.29 -21.17 13.92
CA THR A 124 8.44 -22.03 14.21
C THR A 124 8.70 -22.08 15.71
N GLY A 125 8.71 -23.28 16.28
CA GLY A 125 8.95 -23.48 17.72
C GLY A 125 7.70 -23.36 18.59
N THR A 126 6.52 -23.18 18.03
CA THR A 126 5.24 -23.12 18.77
C THR A 126 4.57 -24.50 18.93
N SER A 127 5.21 -25.59 18.50
CA SER A 127 4.64 -26.95 18.49
C SER A 127 4.19 -27.48 19.85
N LEU A 128 4.74 -26.97 20.96
CA LEU A 128 4.27 -27.32 22.32
C LEU A 128 2.90 -26.72 22.62
N LEU A 129 2.58 -25.55 22.06
CA LEU A 129 1.29 -24.87 22.24
C LEU A 129 0.29 -25.30 21.14
N TYR A 130 0.81 -25.50 19.95
CA TYR A 130 0.04 -25.83 18.75
C TYR A 130 0.68 -27.04 18.05
N PRO A 131 0.43 -28.27 18.54
CA PRO A 131 1.03 -29.48 18.00
C PRO A 131 0.54 -29.81 16.57
N ASP A 132 -0.68 -29.40 16.22
CA ASP A 132 -1.23 -29.50 14.87
C ASP A 132 -1.33 -28.09 14.24
N PRO A 133 -0.47 -27.76 13.26
CA PRO A 133 -0.48 -26.46 12.61
C PRO A 133 -1.76 -26.22 11.78
N ILE A 134 -2.39 -27.25 11.25
CA ILE A 134 -3.63 -27.10 10.48
C ILE A 134 -4.78 -26.74 11.43
N ALA A 135 -4.88 -27.42 12.56
CA ALA A 135 -5.86 -27.08 13.61
C ALA A 135 -5.67 -25.64 14.14
N ALA A 136 -4.43 -25.22 14.36
CA ALA A 136 -4.13 -23.84 14.79
C ALA A 136 -4.55 -22.80 13.74
N ALA A 137 -4.35 -23.08 12.46
CA ALA A 137 -4.79 -22.20 11.37
C ALA A 137 -6.33 -22.12 11.29
N HIS A 138 -7.01 -23.22 11.48
CA HIS A 138 -8.48 -23.23 11.58
C HIS A 138 -8.95 -22.42 12.79
N GLU A 139 -8.33 -22.58 13.94
CA GLU A 139 -8.66 -21.81 15.14
C GLU A 139 -8.50 -20.31 14.91
N ILE A 140 -7.37 -19.85 14.30
CA ILE A 140 -7.16 -18.46 13.95
C ILE A 140 -8.29 -17.94 13.03
N LYS A 141 -8.60 -18.70 11.98
CA LYS A 141 -9.60 -18.36 10.99
C LYS A 141 -11.00 -18.25 11.62
N ASP A 142 -11.40 -19.24 12.40
CA ASP A 142 -12.72 -19.30 13.02
C ASP A 142 -12.87 -18.22 14.09
N ARG A 143 -11.85 -18.00 14.91
CA ARG A 143 -11.82 -16.94 15.91
C ARG A 143 -11.95 -15.54 15.28
N ILE A 144 -11.28 -15.27 14.16
CA ILE A 144 -11.43 -13.99 13.44
C ILE A 144 -12.87 -13.84 12.92
N SER A 145 -13.45 -14.89 12.37
CA SER A 145 -14.83 -14.89 11.90
C SER A 145 -15.83 -14.62 13.02
N ASP A 146 -15.69 -15.30 14.16
CA ASP A 146 -16.62 -15.23 15.28
C ASP A 146 -16.52 -13.90 16.05
N GLU A 147 -15.29 -13.43 16.32
CA GLU A 147 -15.07 -12.20 17.09
C GLU A 147 -15.28 -10.94 16.25
N LEU A 148 -14.92 -10.95 14.94
CA LEU A 148 -14.88 -9.76 14.12
C LEU A 148 -15.94 -9.70 13.00
N GLY A 149 -16.55 -10.84 12.63
CA GLY A 149 -17.64 -10.91 11.65
C GLY A 149 -17.18 -10.87 10.18
N PHE A 150 -15.90 -11.15 9.92
CA PHE A 150 -15.36 -11.30 8.56
C PHE A 150 -14.38 -12.49 8.48
N THR A 151 -14.17 -13.01 7.28
CA THR A 151 -13.40 -14.21 7.08
C THR A 151 -11.99 -13.94 6.58
N VAL A 152 -11.09 -14.89 6.84
CA VAL A 152 -9.71 -14.89 6.34
C VAL A 152 -9.39 -16.21 5.64
N ASN A 153 -8.40 -16.17 4.76
CA ASN A 153 -7.71 -17.37 4.29
C ASN A 153 -6.39 -17.51 5.05
N VAL A 154 -6.00 -18.76 5.32
CA VAL A 154 -4.70 -19.06 5.93
C VAL A 154 -3.94 -20.00 5.03
N GLY A 155 -2.73 -19.60 4.63
CA GLY A 155 -1.78 -20.45 3.92
C GLY A 155 -0.65 -20.87 4.84
N ILE A 156 -0.28 -22.15 4.78
CA ILE A 156 0.73 -22.77 5.64
C ILE A 156 1.88 -23.30 4.79
N SER A 157 3.12 -22.98 5.13
CA SER A 157 4.29 -23.53 4.47
C SER A 157 5.57 -23.35 5.29
N THR A 158 6.72 -23.65 4.67
CA THR A 158 8.07 -23.48 5.24
C THR A 158 8.68 -22.11 4.99
N ASN A 159 8.10 -21.30 4.10
CA ASN A 159 8.56 -19.94 3.80
C ASN A 159 7.41 -19.00 3.44
N LYS A 160 7.71 -17.70 3.37
CA LYS A 160 6.70 -16.65 3.13
C LYS A 160 6.06 -16.76 1.75
N LEU A 161 6.86 -17.02 0.72
CA LEU A 161 6.38 -17.18 -0.64
C LEU A 161 5.30 -18.27 -0.74
N LEU A 162 5.65 -19.46 -0.30
CA LEU A 162 4.75 -20.62 -0.38
C LEU A 162 3.51 -20.45 0.50
N ALA A 163 3.67 -19.90 1.72
CA ALA A 163 2.53 -19.61 2.59
C ALA A 163 1.56 -18.61 1.93
N LYS A 164 2.09 -17.55 1.29
CA LYS A 164 1.24 -16.59 0.57
C LYS A 164 0.58 -17.22 -0.66
N MET A 165 1.29 -18.00 -1.46
CA MET A 165 0.72 -18.72 -2.59
C MET A 165 -0.42 -19.67 -2.14
N ALA A 166 -0.22 -20.38 -1.02
CA ALA A 166 -1.25 -21.26 -0.45
C ALA A 166 -2.53 -20.51 -0.06
N SER A 167 -2.41 -19.33 0.56
CA SER A 167 -3.58 -18.54 0.97
C SER A 167 -4.42 -18.04 -0.20
N ASP A 168 -3.85 -17.99 -1.41
CA ASP A 168 -4.50 -17.52 -2.63
C ASP A 168 -5.18 -18.60 -3.47
N PHE A 169 -5.05 -19.90 -3.14
CA PHE A 169 -5.59 -21.01 -3.95
C PHE A 169 -7.11 -20.94 -4.10
N GLU A 170 -7.84 -21.17 -3.05
CA GLU A 170 -9.29 -21.11 -3.04
C GLU A 170 -9.78 -20.16 -1.93
N LYS A 171 -10.61 -19.19 -2.29
CA LYS A 171 -11.21 -18.23 -1.36
C LYS A 171 -12.72 -18.24 -1.49
N PRO A 172 -13.50 -17.93 -0.45
CA PRO A 172 -13.08 -17.40 0.87
C PRO A 172 -13.04 -18.49 1.97
N ASN A 173 -12.51 -18.10 3.14
CA ASN A 173 -12.64 -18.81 4.42
C ASN A 173 -12.02 -20.23 4.42
N LYS A 174 -10.83 -20.35 3.85
CA LYS A 174 -10.11 -21.62 3.68
C LYS A 174 -8.76 -21.64 4.38
N VAL A 175 -8.30 -22.85 4.68
CA VAL A 175 -6.93 -23.14 5.12
C VAL A 175 -6.30 -24.03 4.05
N HIS A 176 -5.12 -23.68 3.59
CA HIS A 176 -4.39 -24.43 2.57
C HIS A 176 -2.92 -24.61 2.97
N THR A 177 -2.34 -25.71 2.51
CA THR A 177 -0.91 -25.98 2.62
C THR A 177 -0.25 -25.91 1.25
N LEU A 178 1.00 -25.51 1.22
CA LEU A 178 1.89 -25.64 0.07
C LEU A 178 3.31 -25.92 0.57
N PHE A 179 3.55 -27.14 1.02
CA PHE A 179 4.89 -27.58 1.40
C PHE A 179 5.75 -27.90 0.16
N PRO A 180 7.07 -27.93 0.29
CA PRO A 180 7.98 -28.15 -0.87
C PRO A 180 7.61 -29.36 -1.72
N GLU A 181 7.20 -30.46 -1.12
CA GLU A 181 6.77 -31.69 -1.80
C GLU A 181 5.44 -31.53 -2.57
N GLU A 182 4.62 -30.53 -2.24
CA GLU A 182 3.35 -30.25 -2.89
C GLU A 182 3.48 -29.31 -4.11
N ILE A 183 4.65 -28.66 -4.28
CA ILE A 183 4.92 -27.68 -5.36
C ILE A 183 4.57 -28.25 -6.74
N PRO A 184 5.04 -29.47 -7.12
CA PRO A 184 4.77 -30.01 -8.45
C PRO A 184 3.28 -30.19 -8.73
N ALA A 185 2.50 -30.58 -7.71
CA ALA A 185 1.08 -30.86 -7.85
C ALA A 185 0.19 -29.62 -7.74
N LYS A 186 0.52 -28.68 -6.83
CA LYS A 186 -0.36 -27.54 -6.50
C LYS A 186 0.06 -26.23 -7.15
N MET A 187 1.35 -25.97 -7.31
CA MET A 187 1.87 -24.67 -7.75
C MET A 187 2.28 -24.66 -9.23
N TRP A 188 3.00 -25.67 -9.70
CA TRP A 188 3.52 -25.70 -11.09
C TRP A 188 2.44 -25.71 -12.17
N PRO A 189 1.24 -26.32 -12.00
CA PRO A 189 0.18 -26.24 -12.99
C PRO A 189 -0.46 -24.86 -13.14
N LEU A 190 -0.26 -23.96 -12.16
CA LEU A 190 -0.86 -22.63 -12.21
C LEU A 190 -0.28 -21.77 -13.34
N PRO A 191 -1.10 -20.88 -13.93
CA PRO A 191 -0.61 -19.89 -14.88
C PRO A 191 0.55 -19.08 -14.30
N VAL A 192 1.55 -18.74 -15.10
CA VAL A 192 2.76 -18.05 -14.66
C VAL A 192 2.44 -16.69 -13.99
N ARG A 193 1.37 -16.03 -14.37
CA ARG A 193 0.89 -14.77 -13.77
C ARG A 193 0.49 -14.87 -12.29
N GLU A 194 0.16 -16.09 -11.83
CA GLU A 194 -0.22 -16.33 -10.43
C GLU A 194 1.01 -16.37 -9.50
N LEU A 195 2.23 -16.41 -10.07
CA LEU A 195 3.44 -16.34 -9.27
C LEU A 195 3.59 -14.95 -8.63
N LEU A 196 3.82 -14.94 -7.33
CA LEU A 196 3.99 -13.73 -6.54
C LEU A 196 5.05 -12.80 -7.15
N PHE A 197 4.77 -11.49 -7.20
CA PHE A 197 5.62 -10.42 -7.78
C PHE A 197 5.85 -10.49 -9.28
N LEU A 198 5.16 -11.34 -10.01
CA LEU A 198 5.21 -11.33 -11.48
C LEU A 198 4.24 -10.29 -12.04
N GLY A 199 4.76 -9.21 -12.57
CA GLY A 199 3.96 -8.13 -13.16
C GLY A 199 3.58 -8.39 -14.62
N LYS A 200 2.53 -7.72 -15.12
CA LYS A 200 2.00 -7.86 -16.49
C LYS A 200 3.05 -7.75 -17.59
N ALA A 201 4.04 -6.87 -17.44
CA ALA A 201 5.09 -6.71 -18.45
C ALA A 201 6.00 -7.95 -18.53
N SER A 202 6.33 -8.56 -17.39
CA SER A 202 7.10 -9.80 -17.34
C SER A 202 6.27 -11.00 -17.79
N GLU A 203 4.98 -11.08 -17.40
CA GLU A 203 4.04 -12.11 -17.88
C GLU A 203 4.02 -12.13 -19.40
N LYS A 204 3.83 -10.97 -20.06
CA LYS A 204 3.79 -10.88 -21.52
C LYS A 204 5.05 -11.46 -22.16
N LYS A 205 6.24 -11.03 -21.71
CA LYS A 205 7.52 -11.51 -22.24
C LYS A 205 7.73 -13.02 -22.07
N LEU A 206 7.39 -13.54 -20.88
CA LEU A 206 7.50 -14.97 -20.60
C LEU A 206 6.54 -15.79 -21.45
N THR A 207 5.29 -15.34 -21.59
CA THR A 207 4.26 -16.04 -22.39
C THR A 207 4.63 -16.03 -23.87
N GLU A 208 5.16 -14.93 -24.41
CA GLU A 208 5.68 -14.84 -25.79
C GLU A 208 6.88 -15.78 -26.03
N ALA A 209 7.67 -16.05 -24.99
CA ALA A 209 8.76 -17.04 -25.02
C ALA A 209 8.30 -18.50 -24.78
N GLY A 210 6.97 -18.74 -24.65
CA GLY A 210 6.41 -20.07 -24.44
C GLY A 210 6.29 -20.51 -22.98
N ILE A 211 6.70 -19.67 -22.00
CA ILE A 211 6.60 -19.95 -20.55
C ILE A 211 5.22 -19.52 -20.08
N ARG A 212 4.29 -20.44 -19.91
CA ARG A 212 2.87 -20.19 -19.59
C ARG A 212 2.48 -20.56 -18.19
N THR A 213 3.16 -21.54 -17.61
CA THR A 213 2.91 -22.03 -16.24
C THR A 213 4.09 -21.72 -15.33
N ILE A 214 3.85 -21.80 -14.01
CA ILE A 214 4.93 -21.69 -13.03
C ILE A 214 5.92 -22.86 -13.20
N GLY A 215 5.44 -24.05 -13.57
CA GLY A 215 6.27 -25.19 -13.88
C GLY A 215 7.18 -24.97 -15.08
N ASP A 216 6.68 -24.35 -16.17
CA ASP A 216 7.53 -23.99 -17.30
C ASP A 216 8.68 -23.07 -16.85
N LEU A 217 8.37 -22.08 -16.02
CA LEU A 217 9.37 -21.15 -15.48
C LEU A 217 10.40 -21.86 -14.58
N ALA A 218 9.95 -22.80 -13.75
CA ALA A 218 10.82 -23.57 -12.85
C ALA A 218 11.81 -24.48 -13.59
N HIS A 219 11.45 -24.94 -14.79
CA HIS A 219 12.28 -25.84 -15.61
C HIS A 219 13.06 -25.13 -16.72
N ALA A 220 12.80 -23.84 -16.95
CA ALA A 220 13.56 -23.03 -17.91
C ALA A 220 15.00 -22.78 -17.46
N TRP A 221 15.86 -22.37 -18.36
CA TRP A 221 17.20 -21.94 -18.00
C TRP A 221 17.17 -20.55 -17.37
N GLU A 222 17.80 -20.41 -16.21
CA GLU A 222 17.82 -19.11 -15.48
C GLU A 222 18.39 -17.97 -16.34
N THR A 223 19.42 -18.24 -17.15
CA THR A 223 20.01 -17.29 -18.08
C THR A 223 19.04 -16.74 -19.11
N ASP A 224 18.14 -17.58 -19.60
CA ASP A 224 17.13 -17.18 -20.59
C ASP A 224 16.09 -16.27 -19.93
N ILE A 225 15.66 -16.60 -18.72
CA ILE A 225 14.73 -15.78 -17.93
C ILE A 225 15.35 -14.43 -17.60
N GLN A 226 16.62 -14.41 -17.19
CA GLN A 226 17.36 -13.16 -16.92
C GLN A 226 17.49 -12.29 -18.18
N THR A 227 17.68 -12.89 -19.33
CA THR A 227 17.73 -12.18 -20.63
C THR A 227 16.37 -11.55 -20.97
N LEU A 228 15.26 -12.25 -20.72
CA LEU A 228 13.90 -11.78 -21.01
C LEU A 228 13.43 -10.63 -20.11
N ILE A 229 13.67 -10.73 -18.80
CA ILE A 229 13.05 -9.84 -17.82
C ILE A 229 14.04 -9.09 -16.92
N GLY A 230 15.35 -9.22 -17.22
CA GLY A 230 16.44 -8.57 -16.48
C GLY A 230 17.03 -9.44 -15.37
N ASN A 231 18.32 -9.27 -15.09
CA ASN A 231 19.08 -10.15 -14.19
C ASN A 231 18.44 -10.34 -12.82
N LYS A 232 18.13 -9.24 -12.13
CA LYS A 232 17.60 -9.28 -10.76
C LYS A 232 16.21 -9.93 -10.69
N ASN A 233 15.30 -9.48 -11.55
CA ASN A 233 13.93 -10.01 -11.58
C ASN A 233 13.90 -11.45 -12.09
N GLY A 234 14.72 -11.77 -13.09
CA GLY A 234 14.84 -13.12 -13.64
C GLY A 234 15.31 -14.11 -12.61
N HIS A 235 16.39 -13.79 -11.88
CA HIS A 235 16.89 -14.61 -10.78
C HIS A 235 15.81 -14.82 -9.71
N GLN A 236 15.19 -13.76 -9.25
CA GLN A 236 14.17 -13.84 -8.19
C GLN A 236 12.97 -14.71 -8.60
N LEU A 237 12.41 -14.49 -9.80
CA LEU A 237 11.24 -15.25 -10.26
C LEU A 237 11.59 -16.71 -10.56
N TYR A 238 12.80 -16.98 -11.03
CA TYR A 238 13.31 -18.36 -11.18
C TYR A 238 13.38 -19.11 -9.85
N GLN A 239 13.93 -18.48 -8.80
CA GLN A 239 13.95 -19.05 -7.44
C GLN A 239 12.53 -19.26 -6.90
N TYR A 240 11.67 -18.26 -7.08
CA TYR A 240 10.27 -18.31 -6.64
C TYR A 240 9.46 -19.42 -7.32
N ALA A 241 9.64 -19.64 -8.63
CA ALA A 241 9.00 -20.74 -9.33
C ALA A 241 9.39 -22.14 -8.79
N ARG A 242 10.56 -22.23 -8.15
CA ARG A 242 11.08 -23.43 -7.48
C ARG A 242 10.72 -23.49 -5.99
N GLY A 243 9.94 -22.51 -5.49
CA GLY A 243 9.53 -22.44 -4.09
C GLY A 243 10.61 -21.97 -3.13
N ILE A 244 11.67 -21.35 -3.62
CA ILE A 244 12.82 -20.90 -2.82
C ILE A 244 12.64 -19.46 -2.40
N ASP A 245 12.55 -19.21 -1.08
CA ASP A 245 12.50 -17.89 -0.44
C ASP A 245 13.07 -17.99 0.98
N ASP A 246 14.21 -17.37 1.19
CA ASP A 246 14.92 -17.36 2.49
C ASP A 246 14.55 -16.13 3.36
N SER A 247 13.64 -15.27 2.89
CA SER A 247 13.28 -14.06 3.61
C SER A 247 12.69 -14.38 4.99
N PRO A 248 13.15 -13.72 6.06
CA PRO A 248 12.60 -13.92 7.41
C PRO A 248 11.25 -13.22 7.56
N VAL A 249 10.42 -13.69 8.49
CA VAL A 249 9.30 -12.92 9.03
C VAL A 249 9.86 -11.82 9.93
N LYS A 250 9.57 -10.56 9.62
CA LYS A 250 10.10 -9.39 10.32
C LYS A 250 9.13 -8.90 11.37
N ALA A 251 9.46 -9.05 12.66
CA ALA A 251 8.64 -8.54 13.75
C ALA A 251 8.59 -7.00 13.82
N GLN A 252 9.59 -6.35 13.22
CA GLN A 252 9.64 -4.88 13.14
C GLN A 252 9.59 -4.43 11.68
N PRO A 253 8.82 -3.38 11.35
CA PRO A 253 8.79 -2.84 10.01
C PRO A 253 10.16 -2.28 9.61
N ASP A 254 10.45 -2.30 8.31
CA ASP A 254 11.63 -1.62 7.78
C ASP A 254 11.57 -0.11 8.05
N GLU A 255 12.73 0.52 8.17
CA GLU A 255 12.79 1.98 8.32
C GLU A 255 12.12 2.68 7.14
N VAL A 256 11.41 3.75 7.46
CA VAL A 256 10.78 4.62 6.44
C VAL A 256 11.87 5.27 5.60
N LYS A 257 11.83 5.08 4.28
CA LYS A 257 12.81 5.62 3.32
C LYS A 257 12.42 6.97 2.72
N GLY A 258 11.15 7.35 2.84
CA GLY A 258 10.63 8.60 2.29
C GLY A 258 9.17 8.81 2.61
N PHE A 259 8.69 10.03 2.37
CA PHE A 259 7.29 10.41 2.48
C PHE A 259 6.83 11.01 1.15
N SER A 260 5.63 10.67 0.73
CA SER A 260 5.04 11.22 -0.49
C SER A 260 3.56 11.54 -0.31
N ALA A 261 3.09 12.50 -1.08
CA ALA A 261 1.68 12.79 -1.23
C ALA A 261 1.41 13.16 -2.69
N GLU A 262 0.31 12.64 -3.25
CA GLU A 262 -0.11 12.96 -4.62
C GLU A 262 -1.61 13.17 -4.71
N THR A 263 -2.05 13.95 -5.68
CA THR A 263 -3.48 14.18 -5.90
C THR A 263 -3.81 14.15 -7.39
N THR A 264 -4.78 13.33 -7.74
CA THR A 264 -5.45 13.37 -9.05
C THR A 264 -6.52 14.44 -9.03
N PHE A 265 -6.53 15.31 -10.02
CA PHE A 265 -7.45 16.43 -10.13
C PHE A 265 -8.83 15.99 -10.65
N ASN A 266 -9.88 16.70 -10.24
CA ASN A 266 -11.23 16.50 -10.79
C ASN A 266 -11.32 17.02 -12.23
N GLU A 267 -10.66 18.15 -12.52
CA GLU A 267 -10.51 18.77 -13.83
C GLU A 267 -9.03 18.94 -14.15
N ASP A 268 -8.72 19.04 -15.44
CA ASP A 268 -7.33 19.20 -15.88
C ASP A 268 -6.83 20.60 -15.49
N ILE A 269 -5.61 20.65 -15.01
CA ILE A 269 -4.95 21.88 -14.62
C ILE A 269 -4.06 22.34 -15.78
N VAL A 270 -4.18 23.62 -16.14
CA VAL A 270 -3.50 24.23 -17.31
C VAL A 270 -2.69 25.45 -16.93
N SER A 271 -2.68 25.89 -15.67
CA SER A 271 -1.94 27.06 -15.23
C SER A 271 -1.15 26.85 -13.93
N ILE A 272 -0.06 27.62 -13.76
CA ILE A 272 0.80 27.55 -12.58
C ILE A 272 0.04 28.02 -11.32
N GLU A 273 -0.83 29.02 -11.47
CA GLU A 273 -1.62 29.58 -10.40
C GLU A 273 -2.54 28.54 -9.75
N GLN A 274 -3.03 27.60 -10.54
CA GLN A 274 -3.84 26.47 -10.06
C GLN A 274 -2.97 25.42 -9.36
N VAL A 275 -1.72 25.20 -9.80
CA VAL A 275 -0.81 24.20 -9.25
C VAL A 275 -0.21 24.65 -7.91
N ASP A 276 0.17 25.91 -7.76
CA ASP A 276 0.89 26.42 -6.61
C ASP A 276 0.22 26.08 -5.25
N PRO A 277 -1.09 26.33 -5.04
CA PRO A 277 -1.74 25.98 -3.76
C PRO A 277 -1.84 24.47 -3.54
N ILE A 278 -1.92 23.68 -4.58
CA ILE A 278 -1.98 22.23 -4.49
C ILE A 278 -0.62 21.67 -4.08
N LEU A 279 0.43 22.18 -4.71
CA LEU A 279 1.81 21.81 -4.43
C LEU A 279 2.17 22.14 -2.97
N LEU A 280 1.76 23.33 -2.50
CA LEU A 280 1.94 23.73 -1.10
C LEU A 280 1.20 22.77 -0.14
N ALA A 281 -0.04 22.38 -0.47
CA ALA A 281 -0.79 21.44 0.33
C ALA A 281 -0.11 20.06 0.41
N GLN A 282 0.46 19.58 -0.68
CA GLN A 282 1.22 18.33 -0.71
C GLN A 282 2.49 18.41 0.15
N CYS A 283 3.23 19.54 0.05
CA CYS A 283 4.41 19.77 0.86
C CYS A 283 4.09 19.82 2.36
N ASP A 284 2.99 20.47 2.73
CA ASP A 284 2.51 20.56 4.11
C ASP A 284 2.20 19.17 4.70
N ILE A 285 1.52 18.31 3.92
CA ILE A 285 1.24 16.92 4.30
C ILE A 285 2.53 16.14 4.52
N VAL A 286 3.44 16.17 3.54
CA VAL A 286 4.68 15.39 3.56
C VAL A 286 5.57 15.85 4.72
N ALA A 287 5.73 17.17 4.90
CA ALA A 287 6.53 17.74 5.97
C ALA A 287 5.96 17.41 7.36
N ALA A 288 4.64 17.51 7.55
CA ALA A 288 3.99 17.17 8.82
C ALA A 288 4.18 15.69 9.19
N ARG A 289 4.09 14.76 8.20
CA ARG A 289 4.35 13.32 8.41
C ARG A 289 5.81 13.08 8.81
N MET A 290 6.74 13.75 8.15
CA MET A 290 8.17 13.63 8.40
C MET A 290 8.53 14.16 9.79
N ARG A 291 8.04 15.36 10.19
CA ARG A 291 8.24 15.93 11.52
C ARG A 291 7.68 15.04 12.63
N ARG A 292 6.52 14.40 12.41
CA ARG A 292 5.93 13.44 13.36
C ARG A 292 6.85 12.25 13.65
N LYS A 293 7.64 11.81 12.65
CA LYS A 293 8.66 10.75 12.81
C LYS A 293 10.04 11.31 13.19
N LYS A 294 10.15 12.60 13.51
CA LYS A 294 11.40 13.30 13.88
C LYS A 294 12.51 13.13 12.83
N LYS A 295 12.13 13.13 11.54
CA LYS A 295 13.06 12.99 10.42
C LYS A 295 13.15 14.31 9.64
N LYS A 296 14.30 14.54 9.00
CA LYS A 296 14.54 15.61 8.01
C LYS A 296 14.86 14.95 6.67
N CYS A 297 14.61 15.62 5.55
CA CYS A 297 14.94 15.13 4.22
C CYS A 297 16.09 15.89 3.60
N THR A 298 16.87 15.20 2.77
CA THR A 298 17.95 15.79 1.96
C THR A 298 17.61 15.83 0.46
N SER A 299 16.46 15.32 0.06
CA SER A 299 16.07 15.28 -1.35
C SER A 299 14.56 15.51 -1.51
N VAL A 300 14.20 16.35 -2.48
CA VAL A 300 12.82 16.66 -2.84
C VAL A 300 12.60 16.23 -4.29
N SER A 301 11.50 15.57 -4.55
CA SER A 301 11.08 15.15 -5.89
C SER A 301 9.63 15.57 -6.12
N ILE A 302 9.33 15.94 -7.35
CA ILE A 302 7.97 16.12 -7.84
C ILE A 302 7.65 15.04 -8.86
N THR A 303 6.39 14.67 -8.94
CA THR A 303 5.86 13.82 -10.01
C THR A 303 4.59 14.46 -10.53
N PHE A 304 4.46 14.55 -11.85
CA PHE A 304 3.21 14.98 -12.46
C PHE A 304 2.83 14.05 -13.62
N ARG A 305 1.54 13.92 -13.85
CA ARG A 305 0.96 13.06 -14.89
C ARG A 305 0.17 13.91 -15.86
N THR A 306 0.44 13.73 -17.14
CA THR A 306 -0.29 14.33 -18.26
C THR A 306 -1.55 13.52 -18.60
N LEU A 307 -2.39 14.02 -19.52
CA LEU A 307 -3.68 13.38 -19.91
C LEU A 307 -3.49 12.02 -20.58
N ASP A 308 -2.40 11.83 -21.29
CA ASP A 308 -2.01 10.57 -21.93
C ASP A 308 -1.42 9.55 -20.93
N PHE A 309 -1.59 9.80 -19.61
CA PHE A 309 -1.13 8.97 -18.50
C PHE A 309 0.39 8.78 -18.41
N ARG A 310 1.17 9.66 -19.03
CA ARG A 310 2.63 9.66 -18.87
C ARG A 310 3.02 10.36 -17.57
N ASN A 311 3.84 9.68 -16.79
CA ASN A 311 4.45 10.26 -15.59
C ASN A 311 5.77 10.91 -15.93
N ARG A 312 6.00 12.12 -15.40
CA ARG A 312 7.30 12.78 -15.37
C ARG A 312 7.69 13.02 -13.94
N SER A 313 8.94 12.76 -13.60
CA SER A 313 9.46 12.95 -12.25
C SER A 313 10.79 13.70 -12.32
N HIS A 314 10.94 14.70 -11.45
CA HIS A 314 12.16 15.50 -11.33
C HIS A 314 12.54 15.60 -9.87
N GLN A 315 13.83 15.48 -9.58
CA GLN A 315 14.36 15.42 -8.22
C GLN A 315 15.60 16.28 -8.10
N THR A 316 15.79 16.88 -6.93
CA THR A 316 17.03 17.56 -6.55
C THR A 316 17.43 17.26 -5.11
N LYS A 317 18.72 17.36 -4.82
CA LYS A 317 19.24 17.32 -3.45
C LYS A 317 19.20 18.72 -2.86
N LEU A 318 18.86 18.80 -1.59
CA LEU A 318 18.92 20.04 -0.81
C LEU A 318 20.34 20.22 -0.27
N PRO A 319 20.81 21.47 -0.14
CA PRO A 319 22.11 21.77 0.47
C PRO A 319 22.16 21.34 1.94
N ASN A 320 21.06 21.51 2.67
CA ASN A 320 20.90 21.09 4.06
C ASN A 320 19.68 20.20 4.24
N ALA A 321 19.73 19.31 5.24
CA ALA A 321 18.56 18.53 5.63
C ALA A 321 17.49 19.45 6.24
N THR A 322 16.23 19.29 5.82
CA THR A 322 15.13 20.13 6.30
C THR A 322 13.86 19.35 6.58
N ASP A 323 13.05 19.85 7.51
CA ASP A 323 11.68 19.44 7.81
C ASP A 323 10.68 20.60 7.65
N ILE A 324 11.17 21.76 7.17
CA ILE A 324 10.40 23.00 7.04
C ILE A 324 9.56 22.97 5.76
N THR A 325 8.25 23.11 5.91
CA THR A 325 7.29 23.09 4.80
C THR A 325 7.62 24.08 3.69
N ASP A 326 8.00 25.31 4.03
CA ASP A 326 8.27 26.37 3.06
C ASP A 326 9.56 26.13 2.25
N GLU A 327 10.56 25.45 2.82
CA GLU A 327 11.78 25.07 2.09
C GLU A 327 11.49 23.97 1.08
N ILE A 328 10.77 22.93 1.50
CA ILE A 328 10.31 21.85 0.62
C ILE A 328 9.45 22.40 -0.52
N TYR A 329 8.52 23.32 -0.19
CA TYR A 329 7.65 23.95 -1.19
C TYR A 329 8.42 24.81 -2.20
N ARG A 330 9.36 25.65 -1.76
CA ARG A 330 10.20 26.45 -2.67
C ARG A 330 10.97 25.57 -3.65
N CYS A 331 11.57 24.49 -3.15
CA CYS A 331 12.27 23.51 -3.98
C CYS A 331 11.33 22.81 -4.96
N ALA A 332 10.20 22.29 -4.50
CA ALA A 332 9.21 21.62 -5.35
C ALA A 332 8.63 22.54 -6.42
N LYS A 333 8.36 23.80 -6.07
CA LYS A 333 7.87 24.83 -7.00
C LYS A 333 8.90 25.16 -8.08
N GLN A 334 10.17 25.26 -7.72
CA GLN A 334 11.24 25.50 -8.68
C GLN A 334 11.35 24.31 -9.65
N LEU A 335 11.44 23.07 -9.15
CA LEU A 335 11.47 21.86 -9.96
C LEU A 335 10.29 21.79 -10.94
N PHE A 336 9.09 22.15 -10.46
CA PHE A 336 7.90 22.14 -11.31
C PHE A 336 8.01 23.17 -12.43
N ARG A 337 8.39 24.40 -12.14
CA ARG A 337 8.54 25.49 -13.12
C ARG A 337 9.61 25.19 -14.19
N GLU A 338 10.68 24.52 -13.80
CA GLU A 338 11.77 24.15 -14.72
C GLU A 338 11.37 22.98 -15.64
N SER A 339 10.50 22.08 -15.15
CA SER A 339 10.20 20.82 -15.85
C SER A 339 8.88 20.82 -16.62
N TRP A 340 7.88 21.60 -16.16
CA TRP A 340 6.58 21.66 -16.81
C TRP A 340 6.58 22.61 -18.00
N LYS A 341 6.03 22.15 -19.11
CA LYS A 341 6.04 22.90 -20.40
C LYS A 341 4.66 23.41 -20.82
N GLY A 342 3.68 23.48 -19.87
CA GLY A 342 2.33 24.01 -20.13
C GLY A 342 1.31 22.96 -20.59
N GLU A 343 1.69 21.68 -20.68
CA GLU A 343 0.73 20.62 -20.99
C GLU A 343 -0.31 20.43 -19.89
N PRO A 344 -1.58 20.11 -20.22
CA PRO A 344 -2.61 19.86 -19.22
C PRO A 344 -2.23 18.72 -18.28
N LEU A 345 -2.44 18.94 -16.98
CA LEU A 345 -2.06 18.01 -15.91
C LEU A 345 -3.28 17.31 -15.33
N ARG A 346 -3.14 16.00 -15.11
CA ARG A 346 -4.11 15.14 -14.44
C ARG A 346 -3.79 14.91 -12.97
N LEU A 347 -2.51 14.92 -12.59
CA LEU A 347 -2.05 14.62 -11.24
C LEU A 347 -0.77 15.38 -10.95
N ILE A 348 -0.58 15.77 -9.70
CA ILE A 348 0.71 16.20 -9.16
C ILE A 348 0.97 15.56 -7.81
N GLY A 349 2.24 15.32 -7.49
CA GLY A 349 2.70 14.80 -6.22
C GLY A 349 4.06 15.35 -5.82
N VAL A 350 4.33 15.31 -4.52
CA VAL A 350 5.62 15.63 -3.90
C VAL A 350 6.11 14.43 -3.13
N SER A 351 7.39 14.16 -3.21
CA SER A 351 8.06 13.12 -2.45
C SER A 351 9.35 13.65 -1.85
N VAL A 352 9.66 13.22 -0.64
CA VAL A 352 10.92 13.52 0.06
C VAL A 352 11.63 12.24 0.43
N THR A 353 12.95 12.20 0.24
CA THR A 353 13.81 11.04 0.50
C THR A 353 15.13 11.48 1.11
N GLY A 354 16.03 10.52 1.38
CA GLY A 354 17.29 10.80 2.08
C GLY A 354 17.00 11.29 3.49
N LEU A 355 16.21 10.48 4.23
CA LEU A 355 15.79 10.82 5.58
C LEU A 355 16.96 10.69 6.56
N THR A 356 17.10 11.67 7.46
CA THR A 356 18.09 11.69 8.53
C THR A 356 17.47 12.22 9.82
N GLU A 357 18.08 11.85 10.94
CA GLU A 357 17.81 12.44 12.27
C GLU A 357 18.86 13.49 12.65
N ASP A 358 19.88 13.69 11.80
CA ASP A 358 20.96 14.62 12.07
C ASP A 358 20.44 16.06 12.18
N ASP A 359 20.81 16.70 13.28
CA ASP A 359 20.55 18.12 13.51
C ASP A 359 21.68 19.01 12.98
N PHE A 360 22.71 18.41 12.36
CA PHE A 360 23.78 19.18 11.79
C PHE A 360 23.28 20.02 10.61
N GLU A 361 23.44 21.32 10.72
CA GLU A 361 23.04 22.28 9.71
C GLU A 361 24.27 23.14 9.32
N GLN A 362 24.63 23.08 8.05
CA GLN A 362 25.66 23.95 7.53
C GLN A 362 25.06 25.35 7.36
N LEU A 363 25.53 26.30 8.17
CA LEU A 363 25.10 27.69 8.06
C LEU A 363 25.52 28.28 6.70
N SER A 364 24.54 28.77 5.97
CA SER A 364 24.75 29.49 4.73
C SER A 364 24.74 31.02 5.02
N LEU A 365 25.71 31.72 4.50
CA LEU A 365 25.75 33.19 4.58
C LEU A 365 24.59 33.88 3.85
N PHE A 366 23.88 33.14 3.00
CA PHE A 366 22.76 33.63 2.19
C PHE A 366 21.39 33.28 2.78
N GLU A 367 21.33 32.52 3.87
CA GLU A 367 20.09 32.17 4.55
C GLU A 367 19.88 33.06 5.76
N ASP A 368 18.65 33.52 5.96
CA ASP A 368 18.21 34.26 7.11
C ASP A 368 17.81 33.30 8.25
N PRO A 369 18.64 33.14 9.30
CA PRO A 369 18.36 32.21 10.39
C PRO A 369 17.07 32.53 11.15
N GLU A 370 16.73 33.84 11.28
CA GLU A 370 15.51 34.25 12.00
C GLU A 370 14.25 33.84 11.23
N LYS A 371 14.27 33.99 9.92
CA LYS A 371 13.16 33.58 9.04
C LYS A 371 12.96 32.07 9.05
N LYS A 372 14.06 31.33 9.07
CA LYS A 372 14.05 29.86 9.14
C LYS A 372 13.45 29.39 10.46
N GLU A 373 13.91 29.96 11.58
CA GLU A 373 13.39 29.63 12.90
C GLU A 373 11.91 30.02 13.05
N LYS A 374 11.49 31.14 12.48
CA LYS A 374 10.07 31.55 12.44
C LYS A 374 9.20 30.54 11.67
N SER A 375 9.68 30.04 10.52
CA SER A 375 8.99 29.03 9.74
C SER A 375 8.87 27.70 10.51
N ARG A 376 9.94 27.27 11.21
CA ARG A 376 9.94 26.07 12.05
C ARG A 376 8.93 26.19 13.20
N LYS A 377 8.89 27.33 13.90
CA LYS A 377 7.91 27.59 14.97
C LYS A 377 6.47 27.59 14.44
N LEU A 378 6.23 28.15 13.26
CA LEU A 378 4.92 28.14 12.62
C LEU A 378 4.47 26.71 12.30
N ASP A 379 5.34 25.91 11.70
CA ASP A 379 5.04 24.51 11.37
C ASP A 379 4.74 23.70 12.64
N ALA A 380 5.54 23.86 13.70
CA ALA A 380 5.31 23.20 14.99
C ALA A 380 3.96 23.60 15.62
N ALA A 381 3.60 24.88 15.57
CA ALA A 381 2.32 25.38 16.07
C ALA A 381 1.13 24.81 15.29
N LEU A 382 1.23 24.75 13.95
CA LEU A 382 0.20 24.14 13.09
C LEU A 382 0.04 22.66 13.39
N ASP A 383 1.14 21.92 13.55
CA ASP A 383 1.12 20.49 13.87
C ASP A 383 0.50 20.23 15.25
N ALA A 384 0.82 21.05 16.26
CA ALA A 384 0.22 20.95 17.61
C ALA A 384 -1.29 21.19 17.60
N ILE A 385 -1.78 22.20 16.86
CA ILE A 385 -3.22 22.46 16.70
C ILE A 385 -3.91 21.28 15.99
N ARG A 386 -3.30 20.77 14.92
CA ARG A 386 -3.85 19.62 14.18
C ARG A 386 -3.90 18.35 15.01
N GLN A 387 -2.90 18.09 15.81
CA GLN A 387 -2.87 16.93 16.72
C GLN A 387 -3.97 17.02 17.78
N LYS A 388 -4.23 18.22 18.33
CA LYS A 388 -5.21 18.40 19.41
C LYS A 388 -6.65 18.48 18.91
N TYR A 389 -6.90 19.13 17.78
CA TYR A 389 -8.24 19.46 17.32
C TYR A 389 -8.65 18.80 16.00
N GLY A 390 -7.72 18.09 15.37
CA GLY A 390 -7.92 17.47 14.05
C GLY A 390 -7.32 18.26 12.89
N ASN A 391 -6.96 17.53 11.83
CA ASN A 391 -6.22 18.08 10.69
C ASN A 391 -7.02 19.11 9.85
N ASP A 392 -8.33 19.21 10.07
CA ASP A 392 -9.25 20.07 9.33
C ASP A 392 -9.49 21.44 9.97
N LYS A 393 -8.99 21.67 11.18
CA LYS A 393 -9.27 22.88 11.94
C LYS A 393 -8.38 24.07 11.58
N VAL A 394 -7.20 23.81 11.02
CA VAL A 394 -6.26 24.85 10.61
C VAL A 394 -5.59 24.53 9.28
N THR A 395 -5.55 25.50 8.38
CA THR A 395 -4.86 25.39 7.10
C THR A 395 -4.23 26.74 6.72
N ARG A 396 -3.24 26.73 5.84
CA ARG A 396 -2.61 27.95 5.32
C ARG A 396 -3.60 28.68 4.40
N ALA A 397 -3.73 30.00 4.52
CA ALA A 397 -4.67 30.81 3.74
C ALA A 397 -4.47 30.65 2.22
N SER A 398 -3.21 30.54 1.77
CA SER A 398 -2.86 30.31 0.36
C SER A 398 -3.38 28.99 -0.21
N ILE A 399 -3.72 27.99 0.63
CA ILE A 399 -4.32 26.73 0.21
C ILE A 399 -5.84 26.87 0.02
N LEU A 400 -6.50 27.80 0.73
CA LEU A 400 -7.95 27.97 0.70
C LEU A 400 -8.45 28.45 -0.67
N ASN A 401 -7.71 29.33 -1.33
CA ASN A 401 -8.14 30.00 -2.56
C ASN A 401 -8.04 29.12 -3.84
N GLY A 402 -7.36 27.99 -3.79
CA GLY A 402 -7.11 27.18 -5.00
C GLY A 402 -7.56 25.72 -4.90
N ALA A 403 -7.94 25.20 -3.73
CA ALA A 403 -7.95 23.76 -3.53
C ALA A 403 -9.05 23.26 -2.57
N GLN A 404 -10.23 23.86 -2.53
CA GLN A 404 -11.30 23.44 -1.59
C GLN A 404 -11.63 21.94 -1.65
N GLY A 405 -11.51 21.29 -2.83
CA GLY A 405 -11.67 19.84 -2.96
C GLY A 405 -10.42 19.02 -2.60
N ILE A 406 -9.22 19.59 -2.76
CA ILE A 406 -7.93 18.92 -2.60
C ILE A 406 -7.48 18.96 -1.15
N ALA A 407 -7.67 20.07 -0.47
CA ALA A 407 -7.47 20.19 0.97
C ALA A 407 -8.30 19.15 1.75
N ARG A 408 -9.49 18.79 1.29
CA ARG A 408 -10.34 17.75 1.89
C ARG A 408 -9.79 16.33 1.71
N LYS A 409 -9.21 16.00 0.53
CA LYS A 409 -8.54 14.69 0.29
C LYS A 409 -7.22 14.57 1.04
N ALA A 410 -6.43 15.65 1.05
CA ALA A 410 -5.22 15.76 1.86
C ALA A 410 -5.49 15.53 3.35
N LYS A 411 -6.63 16.01 3.84
CA LYS A 411 -7.11 15.83 5.22
C LYS A 411 -7.42 14.38 5.55
N ALA A 412 -8.06 13.62 4.65
CA ALA A 412 -8.33 12.19 4.86
C ALA A 412 -7.04 11.36 4.94
N GLN A 413 -6.05 11.67 4.11
CA GLN A 413 -4.73 11.01 4.17
C GLN A 413 -3.98 11.30 5.48
N MET A 414 -3.99 12.55 5.97
CA MET A 414 -3.35 12.90 7.25
C MET A 414 -3.98 12.19 8.45
N LYS A 415 -5.28 11.88 8.41
CA LYS A 415 -5.97 11.19 9.49
C LYS A 415 -5.52 9.73 9.60
N ASN A 416 -5.35 9.06 8.45
CA ASN A 416 -4.88 7.67 8.41
C ASN A 416 -3.44 7.48 8.90
N ASP A 417 -2.56 8.49 8.68
CA ASP A 417 -1.17 8.43 9.13
C ASP A 417 -0.97 8.84 10.60
N ALA A 418 -1.96 9.45 11.23
CA ALA A 418 -1.90 9.81 12.64
C ALA A 418 -1.99 8.59 13.56
N GLU A 419 -2.44 7.47 13.01
CA GLU A 419 -2.74 6.25 13.75
C GLU A 419 -1.81 5.06 13.42
N ASN A 420 -0.88 5.22 12.45
CA ASN A 420 0.23 4.32 12.17
C ASN A 420 1.56 4.88 12.70
#